data_fb95fc3e3e2bc8a95bbb715c3a3976b7
#
_entry.id   fb95fc3e3e2bc8a95bbb715c3a3976b7
#
_cell.length_a   1.000
_cell.length_b   1.000
_cell.length_c   1.000
_cell.angle_alpha   90.00
_cell.angle_beta   90.00
_cell.angle_gamma   90.00
#
_symmetry.space_group_name_H-M   'P 1'
#
loop_
_entity.id
_entity.type
_entity.pdbx_description
1 polymer ?
#
loop_
_entity_poly.entity_id
_entity_poly.type
_entity_poly.pdbx_seq_one_letter_code
_entity_poly.pdbx_strand_id
1 'polypeptide(L)'
;MDRVPPRTAGSDRRSDGRGDGRGRVSPYSMYRYDASYALEVHARHPGRFGLVKPFDPDAADVAEQVEEWARADGVVGARIMLPDPFAVQADDPGLNRILAAGAKTGLTVNVLCWGNAPLLGGLAQRNPDARIVLDHLGLRQPFEPPAPPEPFADLPKVLALAQYDNVAIKITGSCTLSHEPFPFADIWDPLQRIFDAFGIERCLWGTDWTRAVALLRYAEGVDAFRVTDRLGDAERSALMGGNAQRVYGFTPRR
;
A
#
# COMPACT_ATOMS: atom_id res chain seq x y z
N MET A 1 5.85 33.88 -7.56
CA MET A 1 7.15 33.66 -6.87
C MET A 1 6.92 33.84 -5.37
N ASP A 2 6.33 32.84 -4.72
CA ASP A 2 6.04 32.91 -3.29
C ASP A 2 6.98 32.00 -2.52
N ARG A 3 7.68 32.60 -1.58
CA ARG A 3 8.75 32.00 -0.80
C ARG A 3 8.17 31.05 0.23
N VAL A 4 8.66 29.82 0.23
CA VAL A 4 8.49 28.86 1.34
C VAL A 4 9.15 29.44 2.59
N PRO A 5 8.47 29.50 3.75
CA PRO A 5 9.08 29.98 4.98
C PRO A 5 10.13 28.98 5.51
N PRO A 6 11.16 29.45 6.23
CA PRO A 6 12.23 28.60 6.73
C PRO A 6 11.75 27.70 7.87
N ARG A 7 12.25 26.46 7.87
CA ARG A 7 12.06 25.48 8.95
C ARG A 7 12.63 26.03 10.25
N THR A 8 11.79 26.18 11.27
CA THR A 8 12.24 26.40 12.63
C THR A 8 12.82 25.10 13.19
N ALA A 9 14.08 25.15 13.62
CA ALA A 9 14.76 24.10 14.35
C ALA A 9 14.05 23.88 15.70
N GLY A 10 13.30 22.80 15.81
CA GLY A 10 12.67 22.32 17.05
C GLY A 10 13.62 21.40 17.78
N SER A 11 14.02 21.81 18.95
CA SER A 11 14.80 21.20 20.02
C SER A 11 14.90 19.68 20.02
N ASP A 12 16.15 19.24 19.89
CA ASP A 12 16.69 17.92 20.23
C ASP A 12 16.35 17.57 21.70
N ARG A 13 15.28 16.76 21.92
CA ARG A 13 15.10 16.03 23.17
C ARG A 13 15.48 14.59 22.90
N ARG A 14 16.73 14.27 23.24
CA ARG A 14 17.19 12.90 23.44
C ARG A 14 16.27 12.27 24.50
N SER A 15 15.37 11.41 24.09
CA SER A 15 14.69 10.50 24.99
C SER A 15 15.66 9.37 25.31
N ASP A 16 16.06 9.29 26.58
CA ASP A 16 16.86 8.21 27.14
C ASP A 16 16.17 6.88 26.84
N GLY A 17 16.90 6.02 26.11
CA GLY A 17 16.44 4.69 25.74
C GLY A 17 16.27 3.75 26.93
N ARG A 18 15.06 3.67 27.46
CA ARG A 18 14.53 2.53 28.22
C ARG A 18 13.03 2.43 27.96
N GLY A 19 12.65 2.10 26.72
CA GLY A 19 11.35 1.55 26.39
C GLY A 19 11.49 0.05 26.18
N ASP A 20 10.65 -0.71 26.82
CA ASP A 20 10.43 -2.11 26.51
C ASP A 20 10.20 -2.25 24.99
N GLY A 21 11.04 -2.99 24.31
CA GLY A 21 11.21 -2.99 22.85
C GLY A 21 10.00 -3.42 22.00
N ARG A 22 8.80 -2.84 22.21
CA ARG A 22 7.55 -3.19 21.50
C ARG A 22 6.89 -2.06 20.73
N GLY A 23 7.52 -0.92 20.57
CA GLY A 23 6.98 0.15 19.75
C GLY A 23 7.18 -0.12 18.25
N ARG A 24 6.21 -0.72 17.58
CA ARG A 24 6.18 -0.91 16.12
C ARG A 24 5.91 0.41 15.40
N VAL A 25 6.86 1.32 15.39
CA VAL A 25 6.74 2.57 14.65
C VAL A 25 7.22 2.35 13.23
N SER A 26 6.31 2.45 12.25
CA SER A 26 6.73 2.48 10.85
C SER A 26 7.51 3.76 10.57
N PRO A 27 8.80 3.69 10.22
CA PRO A 27 9.60 4.88 9.89
C PRO A 27 9.13 5.58 8.59
N TYR A 28 8.23 4.95 7.85
CA TYR A 28 7.85 5.36 6.48
C TYR A 28 6.54 6.15 6.41
N SER A 29 5.81 6.31 7.51
CA SER A 29 4.64 7.18 7.55
C SER A 29 4.98 8.49 8.24
N MET A 30 4.99 9.59 7.49
CA MET A 30 5.23 10.94 8.04
C MET A 30 4.19 11.35 9.09
N TYR A 31 2.98 10.83 8.97
CA TYR A 31 1.85 11.15 9.85
C TYR A 31 1.52 10.03 10.83
N ARG A 32 2.25 8.92 10.80
CA ARG A 32 1.98 7.74 11.62
C ARG A 32 0.51 7.32 11.52
N TYR A 33 -0.21 7.35 12.63
CA TYR A 33 -1.64 6.99 12.71
C TYR A 33 -2.59 8.20 12.65
N ASP A 34 -2.06 9.42 12.54
CA ASP A 34 -2.86 10.64 12.42
C ASP A 34 -3.36 10.82 10.98
N ALA A 35 -4.67 11.03 10.84
CA ALA A 35 -5.33 11.26 9.56
C ALA A 35 -5.91 12.68 9.44
N SER A 36 -5.63 13.58 10.37
CA SER A 36 -6.21 14.93 10.41
C SER A 36 -6.00 15.70 9.12
N TYR A 37 -4.78 15.66 8.58
CA TYR A 37 -4.45 16.31 7.31
C TYR A 37 -5.21 15.69 6.12
N ALA A 38 -5.34 14.36 6.08
CA ALA A 38 -6.07 13.69 5.00
C ALA A 38 -7.56 14.04 5.03
N LEU A 39 -8.17 14.11 6.21
CA LEU A 39 -9.56 14.56 6.40
C LEU A 39 -9.75 16.03 5.98
N GLU A 40 -8.82 16.91 6.34
CA GLU A 40 -8.84 18.31 5.92
C GLU A 40 -8.77 18.45 4.39
N VAL A 41 -7.86 17.71 3.74
CA VAL A 41 -7.75 17.72 2.26
C VAL A 41 -9.02 17.17 1.62
N HIS A 42 -9.58 16.10 2.15
CA HIS A 42 -10.84 15.54 1.65
C HIS A 42 -11.99 16.55 1.77
N ALA A 43 -12.12 17.23 2.91
CA ALA A 43 -13.15 18.25 3.13
C ALA A 43 -13.03 19.43 2.16
N ARG A 44 -11.80 19.83 1.79
CA ARG A 44 -11.55 20.88 0.78
C ARG A 44 -11.81 20.42 -0.65
N HIS A 45 -11.70 19.11 -0.91
CA HIS A 45 -11.82 18.53 -2.25
C HIS A 45 -12.74 17.30 -2.24
N PRO A 46 -14.03 17.47 -1.89
CA PRO A 46 -14.95 16.35 -1.67
C PRO A 46 -15.09 15.49 -2.93
N GLY A 47 -14.97 14.18 -2.74
CA GLY A 47 -15.08 13.20 -3.82
C GLY A 47 -13.85 13.09 -4.73
N ARG A 48 -12.76 13.82 -4.47
CA ARG A 48 -11.50 13.69 -5.25
C ARG A 48 -10.60 12.59 -4.71
N PHE A 49 -10.64 12.31 -3.42
CA PHE A 49 -9.73 11.41 -2.72
C PHE A 49 -10.51 10.38 -1.90
N GLY A 50 -10.12 9.10 -2.04
CA GLY A 50 -10.47 8.05 -1.10
C GLY A 50 -9.42 7.96 -0.01
N LEU A 51 -9.84 7.90 1.26
CA LEU A 51 -8.96 7.96 2.41
C LEU A 51 -8.65 6.58 2.96
N VAL A 52 -7.36 6.34 3.19
CA VAL A 52 -6.84 5.14 3.85
C VAL A 52 -5.83 5.58 4.90
N LYS A 53 -5.97 5.12 6.14
CA LYS A 53 -4.98 5.39 7.18
C LYS A 53 -4.44 4.11 7.81
N PRO A 54 -3.20 4.12 8.33
CA PRO A 54 -2.68 3.02 9.12
C PRO A 54 -3.27 3.01 10.53
N PHE A 55 -3.27 1.81 11.14
CA PHE A 55 -3.68 1.58 12.52
C PHE A 55 -2.57 0.89 13.29
N ASP A 56 -2.51 1.19 14.60
CA ASP A 56 -1.59 0.54 15.52
C ASP A 56 -2.15 -0.82 15.95
N PRO A 57 -1.53 -1.94 15.54
CA PRO A 57 -2.02 -3.25 15.96
C PRO A 57 -1.87 -3.50 17.47
N ASP A 58 -0.99 -2.75 18.14
CA ASP A 58 -0.77 -2.90 19.59
C ASP A 58 -1.79 -2.12 20.44
N ALA A 59 -2.62 -1.26 19.80
CA ALA A 59 -3.69 -0.55 20.50
C ALA A 59 -4.79 -1.54 20.96
N ALA A 60 -5.18 -1.45 22.24
CA ALA A 60 -6.17 -2.35 22.82
C ALA A 60 -7.55 -2.22 22.15
N ASP A 61 -7.89 -1.00 21.74
CA ASP A 61 -9.15 -0.58 21.11
C ASP A 61 -9.05 -0.42 19.59
N VAL A 62 -8.09 -1.10 18.93
CA VAL A 62 -7.85 -0.93 17.50
C VAL A 62 -9.08 -1.27 16.63
N ALA A 63 -9.88 -2.24 17.04
CA ALA A 63 -11.09 -2.61 16.31
C ALA A 63 -12.12 -1.47 16.32
N GLU A 64 -12.34 -0.85 17.48
CA GLU A 64 -13.23 0.29 17.67
C GLU A 64 -12.73 1.50 16.86
N GLN A 65 -11.41 1.74 16.84
CA GLN A 65 -10.80 2.79 16.03
C GLN A 65 -11.04 2.58 14.52
N VAL A 66 -10.98 1.34 14.03
CA VAL A 66 -11.30 1.02 12.61
C VAL A 66 -12.78 1.25 12.33
N GLU A 67 -13.67 0.84 13.25
CA GLU A 67 -15.11 1.05 13.12
C GLU A 67 -15.51 2.54 13.16
N GLU A 68 -14.84 3.33 13.99
CA GLU A 68 -15.03 4.78 14.02
C GLU A 68 -14.54 5.44 12.73
N TRP A 69 -13.35 5.06 12.27
CA TRP A 69 -12.76 5.53 11.02
C TRP A 69 -13.68 5.29 9.82
N ALA A 70 -14.32 4.13 9.77
CA ALA A 70 -15.24 3.76 8.70
C ALA A 70 -16.46 4.71 8.54
N ARG A 71 -16.78 5.50 9.57
CA ARG A 71 -17.89 6.46 9.55
C ARG A 71 -17.51 7.82 8.98
N ALA A 72 -16.22 8.10 8.82
CA ALA A 72 -15.77 9.40 8.33
C ALA A 72 -15.95 9.49 6.80
N ASP A 73 -16.29 10.68 6.33
CA ASP A 73 -16.50 10.94 4.91
C ASP A 73 -15.23 10.68 4.10
N GLY A 74 -15.41 10.04 2.95
CA GLY A 74 -14.31 9.74 2.01
C GLY A 74 -13.44 8.55 2.39
N VAL A 75 -13.71 7.88 3.50
CA VAL A 75 -12.96 6.70 3.93
C VAL A 75 -13.32 5.51 3.05
N VAL A 76 -12.28 4.82 2.56
CA VAL A 76 -12.40 3.66 1.68
C VAL A 76 -11.60 2.46 2.15
N GLY A 77 -10.70 2.65 3.13
CA GLY A 77 -9.87 1.54 3.61
C GLY A 77 -9.13 1.83 4.90
N ALA A 78 -8.62 0.76 5.48
CA ALA A 78 -7.67 0.74 6.57
C ALA A 78 -6.31 0.24 6.05
N ARG A 79 -5.25 0.41 6.84
CA ARG A 79 -3.91 -0.06 6.47
C ARG A 79 -3.18 -0.68 7.66
N ILE A 80 -2.51 -1.78 7.42
CA ILE A 80 -1.50 -2.38 8.30
C ILE A 80 -0.15 -2.05 7.69
N MET A 81 0.73 -1.42 8.49
CA MET A 81 2.10 -1.10 8.08
C MET A 81 3.06 -1.78 9.04
N LEU A 82 3.83 -2.74 8.55
CA LEU A 82 4.78 -3.50 9.35
C LEU A 82 6.20 -3.02 9.05
N PRO A 83 6.87 -2.31 9.98
CA PRO A 83 8.26 -1.87 9.81
C PRO A 83 9.22 -3.07 9.76
N ASP A 84 8.93 -4.10 10.55
CA ASP A 84 9.58 -5.41 10.48
C ASP A 84 8.51 -6.50 10.38
N PRO A 85 8.16 -6.93 9.14
CA PRO A 85 7.15 -7.95 8.95
C PRO A 85 7.60 -9.34 9.42
N PHE A 86 8.88 -9.56 9.70
CA PHE A 86 9.40 -10.82 10.21
C PHE A 86 9.31 -10.94 11.74
N ALA A 87 9.09 -9.81 12.44
CA ALA A 87 8.89 -9.79 13.90
C ALA A 87 7.49 -10.21 14.34
N VAL A 88 6.56 -10.42 13.38
CA VAL A 88 5.16 -10.75 13.67
C VAL A 88 4.73 -12.05 12.99
N GLN A 89 3.70 -12.68 13.56
CA GLN A 89 3.10 -13.90 13.03
C GLN A 89 1.66 -13.63 12.58
N ALA A 90 1.11 -14.52 11.75
CA ALA A 90 -0.24 -14.36 11.22
C ALA A 90 -1.35 -14.52 12.28
N ASP A 91 -1.03 -15.05 13.45
CA ASP A 91 -1.94 -15.16 14.60
C ASP A 91 -1.89 -13.96 15.54
N ASP A 92 -1.11 -12.92 15.22
CA ASP A 92 -1.05 -11.67 15.98
C ASP A 92 -2.47 -11.11 16.20
N PRO A 93 -2.89 -10.92 17.48
CA PRO A 93 -4.27 -10.54 17.77
C PRO A 93 -4.65 -9.15 17.23
N GLY A 94 -3.70 -8.21 17.19
CA GLY A 94 -3.95 -6.85 16.72
C GLY A 94 -4.18 -6.82 15.23
N LEU A 95 -3.35 -7.53 14.45
CA LEU A 95 -3.53 -7.64 13.00
C LEU A 95 -4.88 -8.28 12.66
N ASN A 96 -5.24 -9.34 13.36
CA ASN A 96 -6.51 -10.03 13.13
C ASN A 96 -7.71 -9.16 13.55
N ARG A 97 -7.62 -8.34 14.63
CA ARG A 97 -8.67 -7.38 14.99
C ARG A 97 -8.88 -6.32 13.92
N ILE A 98 -7.81 -5.77 13.33
CA ILE A 98 -7.93 -4.80 12.22
C ILE A 98 -8.64 -5.43 11.02
N LEU A 99 -8.26 -6.65 10.63
CA LEU A 99 -8.86 -7.37 9.50
C LEU A 99 -10.34 -7.69 9.75
N ALA A 100 -10.68 -8.17 10.93
CA ALA A 100 -12.06 -8.47 11.32
C ALA A 100 -12.93 -7.20 11.35
N ALA A 101 -12.42 -6.08 11.87
CA ALA A 101 -13.12 -4.80 11.86
C ALA A 101 -13.27 -4.26 10.43
N GLY A 102 -12.26 -4.44 9.57
CA GLY A 102 -12.35 -4.13 8.14
C GLY A 102 -13.47 -4.92 7.45
N ALA A 103 -13.53 -6.23 7.68
CA ALA A 103 -14.61 -7.08 7.17
C ALA A 103 -15.99 -6.63 7.64
N LYS A 104 -16.14 -6.37 8.95
CA LYS A 104 -17.39 -5.92 9.58
C LYS A 104 -17.88 -4.59 9.00
N THR A 105 -16.98 -3.66 8.71
CA THR A 105 -17.30 -2.31 8.20
C THR A 105 -17.33 -2.22 6.68
N GLY A 106 -16.93 -3.29 5.98
CA GLY A 106 -16.80 -3.29 4.52
C GLY A 106 -15.58 -2.53 4.01
N LEU A 107 -14.64 -2.14 4.88
CA LEU A 107 -13.38 -1.50 4.46
C LEU A 107 -12.42 -2.52 3.84
N THR A 108 -11.71 -2.08 2.81
CA THR A 108 -10.55 -2.81 2.30
C THR A 108 -9.34 -2.54 3.19
N VAL A 109 -8.61 -3.61 3.57
CA VAL A 109 -7.41 -3.48 4.40
C VAL A 109 -6.15 -3.65 3.56
N ASN A 110 -5.38 -2.58 3.43
CA ASN A 110 -4.07 -2.63 2.79
C ASN A 110 -3.04 -3.19 3.76
N VAL A 111 -2.15 -4.05 3.28
CA VAL A 111 -1.09 -4.63 4.10
C VAL A 111 0.27 -4.39 3.45
N LEU A 112 1.13 -3.67 4.17
CA LEU A 112 2.54 -3.49 3.82
C LEU A 112 3.39 -4.46 4.64
N CYS A 113 3.89 -5.52 3.98
CA CYS A 113 4.71 -6.57 4.61
C CYS A 113 5.90 -6.96 3.73
N TRP A 114 6.68 -5.99 3.29
CA TRP A 114 7.77 -6.15 2.34
C TRP A 114 8.68 -7.35 2.61
N GLY A 115 8.78 -8.25 1.63
CA GLY A 115 9.62 -9.45 1.67
C GLY A 115 9.02 -10.60 2.48
N ASN A 116 7.90 -10.40 3.20
CA ASN A 116 7.24 -11.47 3.95
C ASN A 116 5.80 -11.74 3.44
N ALA A 117 5.67 -12.09 2.17
CA ALA A 117 4.40 -12.52 1.59
C ALA A 117 3.73 -13.70 2.33
N PRO A 118 4.43 -14.70 2.88
CA PRO A 118 3.83 -15.77 3.67
C PRO A 118 3.03 -15.29 4.88
N LEU A 119 3.43 -14.19 5.53
CA LEU A 119 2.65 -13.58 6.61
C LEU A 119 1.25 -13.18 6.11
N LEU A 120 1.18 -12.52 4.95
CA LEU A 120 -0.11 -12.13 4.37
C LEU A 120 -0.98 -13.35 4.05
N GLY A 121 -0.38 -14.42 3.52
CA GLY A 121 -1.09 -15.68 3.26
C GLY A 121 -1.74 -16.23 4.52
N GLY A 122 -1.01 -16.26 5.62
CA GLY A 122 -1.55 -16.68 6.92
C GLY A 122 -2.66 -15.77 7.44
N LEU A 123 -2.55 -14.44 7.25
CA LEU A 123 -3.59 -13.48 7.60
C LEU A 123 -4.85 -13.65 6.71
N ALA A 124 -4.68 -13.84 5.41
CA ALA A 124 -5.78 -14.03 4.47
C ALA A 124 -6.58 -15.30 4.77
N GLN A 125 -5.89 -16.40 5.09
CA GLN A 125 -6.51 -17.67 5.46
C GLN A 125 -7.32 -17.57 6.75
N ARG A 126 -6.83 -16.79 7.74
CA ARG A 126 -7.51 -16.60 9.03
C ARG A 126 -8.71 -15.64 8.95
N ASN A 127 -8.72 -14.76 7.96
CA ASN A 127 -9.73 -13.72 7.79
C ASN A 127 -10.36 -13.78 6.38
N PRO A 128 -11.09 -14.86 6.03
CA PRO A 128 -11.59 -15.07 4.67
C PRO A 128 -12.61 -14.00 4.24
N ASP A 129 -13.30 -13.37 5.18
CA ASP A 129 -14.28 -12.32 4.89
C ASP A 129 -13.65 -10.93 4.72
N ALA A 130 -12.37 -10.76 5.06
CA ALA A 130 -11.66 -9.50 4.89
C ALA A 130 -11.21 -9.31 3.45
N ARG A 131 -11.45 -8.14 2.88
CA ARG A 131 -10.85 -7.74 1.61
C ARG A 131 -9.46 -7.18 1.85
N ILE A 132 -8.44 -7.88 1.38
CA ILE A 132 -7.03 -7.56 1.64
C ILE A 132 -6.37 -7.08 0.35
N VAL A 133 -5.57 -6.02 0.44
CA VAL A 133 -4.75 -5.54 -0.68
C VAL A 133 -3.29 -5.54 -0.26
N LEU A 134 -2.47 -6.33 -0.94
CA LEU A 134 -1.02 -6.33 -0.77
C LEU A 134 -0.43 -5.05 -1.36
N ASP A 135 0.22 -4.24 -0.51
CA ASP A 135 0.88 -3.01 -0.96
C ASP A 135 2.19 -3.30 -1.70
N HIS A 136 2.45 -2.51 -2.75
CA HIS A 136 3.74 -2.40 -3.44
C HIS A 136 4.34 -3.74 -3.86
N LEU A 137 3.54 -4.60 -4.52
CA LEU A 137 3.95 -5.94 -4.98
C LEU A 137 4.34 -6.91 -3.84
N GLY A 138 4.30 -6.48 -2.57
CA GLY A 138 4.88 -7.23 -1.45
C GLY A 138 6.41 -7.36 -1.50
N LEU A 139 7.05 -6.68 -2.45
CA LEU A 139 8.49 -6.70 -2.67
C LEU A 139 9.17 -5.50 -1.99
N ARG A 140 10.40 -5.66 -1.56
CA ARG A 140 11.22 -4.55 -1.06
C ARG A 140 11.48 -3.57 -2.19
N GLN A 141 11.22 -2.30 -1.95
CA GLN A 141 11.40 -1.24 -2.93
C GLN A 141 12.39 -0.18 -2.42
N PRO A 142 13.24 0.38 -3.31
CA PRO A 142 14.25 1.35 -2.90
C PRO A 142 13.63 2.71 -2.56
N PHE A 143 14.29 3.48 -1.69
CA PHE A 143 14.03 4.90 -1.43
C PHE A 143 14.99 5.79 -2.21
N GLU A 144 16.14 5.24 -2.58
CA GLU A 144 17.20 5.90 -3.34
C GLU A 144 17.73 4.92 -4.41
N PRO A 145 18.24 5.42 -5.56
CA PRO A 145 18.84 4.55 -6.56
C PRO A 145 20.17 3.96 -6.04
N PRO A 146 20.60 2.80 -6.55
CA PRO A 146 19.97 2.03 -7.64
C PRO A 146 18.86 1.09 -7.14
N ALA A 147 18.12 0.49 -8.08
CA ALA A 147 17.24 -0.63 -7.79
C ALA A 147 18.03 -1.79 -7.14
N PRO A 148 17.39 -2.61 -6.27
CA PRO A 148 18.06 -3.80 -5.70
C PRO A 148 18.62 -4.72 -6.81
N PRO A 149 19.74 -5.43 -6.58
CA PRO A 149 20.34 -6.30 -7.62
C PRO A 149 19.37 -7.34 -8.18
N GLU A 150 18.53 -7.92 -7.34
CA GLU A 150 17.51 -8.91 -7.71
C GLU A 150 16.12 -8.47 -7.19
N PRO A 151 15.52 -7.45 -7.81
CA PRO A 151 14.32 -6.81 -7.26
C PRO A 151 13.10 -7.73 -7.18
N PHE A 152 13.07 -8.79 -7.99
CA PHE A 152 11.97 -9.77 -8.07
C PHE A 152 12.33 -11.14 -7.45
N ALA A 153 13.41 -11.26 -6.65
CA ALA A 153 13.83 -12.53 -6.03
C ALA A 153 12.69 -13.19 -5.20
N ASP A 154 11.90 -12.39 -4.49
CA ASP A 154 10.78 -12.87 -3.67
C ASP A 154 9.47 -13.05 -4.46
N LEU A 155 9.46 -12.82 -5.77
CA LEU A 155 8.25 -12.94 -6.61
C LEU A 155 7.53 -14.30 -6.46
N PRO A 156 8.20 -15.47 -6.41
CA PRO A 156 7.51 -16.74 -6.21
C PRO A 156 6.66 -16.80 -4.94
N LYS A 157 7.09 -16.14 -3.86
CA LYS A 157 6.32 -16.05 -2.60
C LYS A 157 5.08 -15.17 -2.75
N VAL A 158 5.19 -14.11 -3.56
CA VAL A 158 4.06 -13.23 -3.88
C VAL A 158 3.03 -13.94 -4.74
N LEU A 159 3.47 -14.66 -5.78
CA LEU A 159 2.58 -15.41 -6.67
C LEU A 159 1.76 -16.47 -5.91
N ALA A 160 2.32 -17.07 -4.85
CA ALA A 160 1.61 -18.02 -4.01
C ALA A 160 0.37 -17.41 -3.31
N LEU A 161 0.32 -16.08 -3.15
CA LEU A 161 -0.84 -15.41 -2.56
C LEU A 161 -2.07 -15.40 -3.48
N ALA A 162 -1.92 -15.65 -4.76
CA ALA A 162 -3.01 -15.68 -5.73
C ALA A 162 -4.06 -16.76 -5.43
N GLN A 163 -3.71 -17.79 -4.64
CA GLN A 163 -4.63 -18.81 -4.17
C GLN A 163 -5.73 -18.29 -3.23
N TYR A 164 -5.55 -17.10 -2.65
CA TYR A 164 -6.51 -16.49 -1.74
C TYR A 164 -7.39 -15.49 -2.51
N ASP A 165 -8.67 -15.82 -2.69
CA ASP A 165 -9.61 -15.00 -3.46
C ASP A 165 -9.86 -13.61 -2.83
N ASN A 166 -9.67 -13.50 -1.51
CA ASN A 166 -9.82 -12.27 -0.76
C ASN A 166 -8.57 -11.35 -0.81
N VAL A 167 -7.54 -11.72 -1.60
CA VAL A 167 -6.31 -10.93 -1.77
C VAL A 167 -6.24 -10.32 -3.17
N ALA A 168 -6.11 -9.01 -3.24
CA ALA A 168 -5.70 -8.24 -4.41
C ALA A 168 -4.29 -7.67 -4.21
N ILE A 169 -3.65 -7.19 -5.28
CA ILE A 169 -2.27 -6.72 -5.26
C ILE A 169 -2.13 -5.34 -5.91
N LYS A 170 -1.40 -4.44 -5.28
CA LYS A 170 -1.00 -3.16 -5.88
C LYS A 170 0.29 -3.30 -6.67
N ILE A 171 0.24 -2.91 -7.93
CA ILE A 171 1.39 -2.82 -8.85
C ILE A 171 2.14 -1.50 -8.63
N THR A 172 2.01 -0.91 -7.45
CA THR A 172 2.59 0.40 -7.14
C THR A 172 4.10 0.33 -6.99
N GLY A 173 4.78 1.32 -7.56
CA GLY A 173 6.23 1.47 -7.47
C GLY A 173 7.04 0.50 -8.31
N SER A 174 6.42 -0.34 -9.16
CA SER A 174 7.12 -1.33 -9.99
C SER A 174 8.22 -0.72 -10.87
N CYS A 175 8.02 0.47 -11.43
CA CYS A 175 9.04 1.16 -12.23
C CYS A 175 10.33 1.47 -11.45
N THR A 176 10.27 1.55 -10.12
CA THR A 176 11.46 1.78 -9.29
C THR A 176 12.30 0.53 -9.05
N LEU A 177 11.81 -0.62 -9.49
CA LEU A 177 12.53 -1.91 -9.47
C LEU A 177 13.29 -2.19 -10.78
N SER A 178 13.13 -1.34 -11.79
CA SER A 178 13.78 -1.50 -13.07
C SER A 178 15.27 -1.13 -13.02
N HIS A 179 16.08 -1.88 -13.74
CA HIS A 179 17.49 -1.59 -14.04
C HIS A 179 17.61 -0.87 -15.40
N GLU A 180 16.51 -0.76 -16.16
CA GLU A 180 16.46 -0.12 -17.45
C GLU A 180 15.83 1.28 -17.36
N PRO A 181 16.22 2.20 -18.25
CA PRO A 181 15.53 3.49 -18.35
C PRO A 181 14.09 3.31 -18.85
N PHE A 182 13.28 4.39 -18.78
CA PHE A 182 11.98 4.42 -19.42
C PHE A 182 12.06 3.86 -20.87
N PRO A 183 11.19 2.95 -21.29
CA PRO A 183 9.92 2.52 -20.66
C PRO A 183 10.00 1.34 -19.68
N PHE A 184 11.15 1.05 -19.06
CA PHE A 184 11.30 0.03 -18.02
C PHE A 184 10.96 -1.39 -18.52
N ALA A 185 11.59 -1.83 -19.61
CA ALA A 185 11.21 -3.05 -20.31
C ALA A 185 11.37 -4.32 -19.43
N ASP A 186 12.32 -4.32 -18.52
CA ASP A 186 12.67 -5.44 -17.65
C ASP A 186 11.62 -5.77 -16.54
N ILE A 187 10.68 -4.86 -16.25
CA ILE A 187 9.62 -5.14 -15.26
C ILE A 187 8.46 -5.97 -15.83
N TRP A 188 8.30 -6.03 -17.16
CA TRP A 188 7.07 -6.57 -17.75
C TRP A 188 6.92 -8.08 -17.62
N ASP A 189 7.99 -8.86 -17.74
CA ASP A 189 7.90 -10.30 -17.54
C ASP A 189 7.52 -10.67 -16.09
N PRO A 190 8.11 -10.08 -15.03
CA PRO A 190 7.62 -10.23 -13.67
C PRO A 190 6.15 -9.79 -13.47
N LEU A 191 5.75 -8.66 -14.08
CA LEU A 191 4.36 -8.17 -13.98
C LEU A 191 3.38 -9.10 -14.68
N GLN A 192 3.73 -9.63 -15.87
CA GLN A 192 2.88 -10.59 -16.57
C GLN A 192 2.61 -11.82 -15.71
N ARG A 193 3.63 -12.34 -15.03
CA ARG A 193 3.47 -13.48 -14.10
C ARG A 193 2.51 -13.16 -12.96
N ILE A 194 2.49 -11.92 -12.48
CA ILE A 194 1.51 -11.46 -11.47
C ILE A 194 0.11 -11.43 -12.08
N PHE A 195 -0.05 -10.85 -13.29
CA PHE A 195 -1.34 -10.79 -13.97
C PHE A 195 -1.89 -12.17 -14.27
N ASP A 196 -1.04 -13.11 -14.68
CA ASP A 196 -1.43 -14.49 -14.94
C ASP A 196 -1.86 -15.23 -13.67
N ALA A 197 -1.21 -14.97 -12.54
CA ALA A 197 -1.50 -15.63 -11.28
C ALA A 197 -2.75 -15.06 -10.58
N PHE A 198 -2.84 -13.74 -10.45
CA PHE A 198 -3.93 -13.07 -9.72
C PHE A 198 -5.17 -12.82 -10.60
N GLY A 199 -5.02 -12.80 -11.91
CA GLY A 199 -5.97 -12.17 -12.82
C GLY A 199 -5.84 -10.65 -12.78
N ILE A 200 -5.96 -10.02 -13.95
CA ILE A 200 -5.80 -8.56 -14.07
C ILE A 200 -6.78 -7.78 -13.17
N GLU A 201 -7.95 -8.34 -12.92
CA GLU A 201 -9.02 -7.75 -12.11
C GLU A 201 -8.67 -7.62 -10.62
N ARG A 202 -7.70 -8.41 -10.11
CA ARG A 202 -7.19 -8.28 -8.73
C ARG A 202 -5.92 -7.43 -8.64
N CYS A 203 -5.48 -6.82 -9.75
CA CYS A 203 -4.30 -5.98 -9.81
C CYS A 203 -4.69 -4.49 -9.85
N LEU A 204 -4.05 -3.66 -9.01
CA LEU A 204 -4.33 -2.24 -8.90
C LEU A 204 -3.05 -1.43 -9.20
N TRP A 205 -3.12 -0.53 -10.16
CA TRP A 205 -2.03 0.36 -10.47
C TRP A 205 -1.98 1.56 -9.51
N GLY A 206 -0.78 2.12 -9.32
CA GLY A 206 -0.53 3.39 -8.64
C GLY A 206 0.95 3.75 -8.70
N THR A 207 1.27 5.00 -8.45
CA THR A 207 2.64 5.52 -8.60
C THR A 207 3.51 5.32 -7.37
N ASP A 208 2.92 5.25 -6.16
CA ASP A 208 3.64 5.38 -4.89
C ASP A 208 4.52 6.66 -4.85
N TRP A 209 3.94 7.77 -5.34
CA TRP A 209 4.69 8.98 -5.67
C TRP A 209 5.47 9.57 -4.50
N THR A 210 4.93 9.52 -3.29
CA THR A 210 5.61 10.05 -2.10
C THR A 210 6.96 9.39 -1.82
N ARG A 211 7.12 8.11 -2.20
CA ARG A 211 8.38 7.38 -2.13
C ARG A 211 9.20 7.53 -3.43
N ALA A 212 8.52 7.45 -4.57
CA ALA A 212 9.16 7.38 -5.88
C ALA A 212 9.74 8.70 -6.39
N VAL A 213 9.43 9.83 -5.74
CA VAL A 213 9.78 11.19 -6.18
C VAL A 213 11.28 11.42 -6.44
N ALA A 214 12.16 10.70 -5.75
CA ALA A 214 13.61 10.77 -5.93
C ALA A 214 14.16 9.74 -6.94
N LEU A 215 13.31 8.83 -7.46
CA LEU A 215 13.72 7.68 -8.25
C LEU A 215 13.38 7.80 -9.72
N LEU A 216 12.26 8.44 -10.06
CA LEU A 216 11.78 8.61 -11.45
C LEU A 216 10.89 9.85 -11.56
N ARG A 217 10.60 10.28 -12.77
CA ARG A 217 9.62 11.35 -13.01
C ARG A 217 8.21 10.79 -12.96
N TYR A 218 7.26 11.57 -12.42
CA TYR A 218 5.85 11.17 -12.31
C TYR A 218 5.26 10.68 -13.63
N ALA A 219 5.52 11.43 -14.72
CA ALA A 219 5.04 11.08 -16.06
C ALA A 219 5.57 9.71 -16.53
N GLU A 220 6.83 9.37 -16.24
CA GLU A 220 7.40 8.07 -16.61
C GLU A 220 6.69 6.90 -15.91
N GLY A 221 6.39 7.06 -14.61
CA GLY A 221 5.63 6.04 -13.86
C GLY A 221 4.20 5.85 -14.36
N VAL A 222 3.58 6.91 -14.90
CA VAL A 222 2.25 6.87 -15.55
C VAL A 222 2.33 6.29 -16.94
N ASP A 223 3.22 6.84 -17.77
CA ASP A 223 3.29 6.53 -19.19
C ASP A 223 3.78 5.11 -19.47
N ALA A 224 4.60 4.53 -18.59
CA ALA A 224 5.00 3.13 -18.67
C ALA A 224 3.79 2.18 -18.81
N PHE A 225 2.68 2.50 -18.14
CA PHE A 225 1.45 1.70 -18.20
C PHE A 225 0.42 2.25 -19.21
N ARG A 226 0.43 3.56 -19.45
CA ARG A 226 -0.55 4.21 -20.32
C ARG A 226 -0.31 3.93 -21.79
N VAL A 227 0.96 3.85 -22.23
CA VAL A 227 1.33 3.75 -23.65
C VAL A 227 1.93 2.40 -24.04
N THR A 228 2.06 1.46 -23.11
CA THR A 228 2.61 0.12 -23.39
C THR A 228 1.74 -0.66 -24.38
N ASP A 229 2.36 -1.50 -25.20
CA ASP A 229 1.71 -2.50 -26.04
C ASP A 229 1.50 -3.85 -25.31
N ARG A 230 2.01 -3.98 -24.08
CA ARG A 230 1.87 -5.18 -23.26
C ARG A 230 0.47 -5.36 -22.66
N LEU A 231 -0.37 -4.33 -22.70
CA LEU A 231 -1.75 -4.35 -22.18
C LEU A 231 -2.74 -3.98 -23.27
N GLY A 232 -3.78 -4.76 -23.40
CA GLY A 232 -4.96 -4.38 -24.19
C GLY A 232 -5.72 -3.19 -23.56
N ASP A 233 -6.58 -2.54 -24.30
CA ASP A 233 -7.30 -1.36 -23.81
C ASP A 233 -8.20 -1.66 -22.60
N ALA A 234 -8.85 -2.83 -22.58
CA ALA A 234 -9.67 -3.27 -21.47
C ALA A 234 -8.82 -3.53 -20.21
N GLU A 235 -7.70 -4.20 -20.36
CA GLU A 235 -6.75 -4.49 -19.25
C GLU A 235 -6.16 -3.20 -18.69
N ARG A 236 -5.74 -2.29 -19.57
CA ARG A 236 -5.23 -0.97 -19.19
C ARG A 236 -6.26 -0.17 -18.40
N SER A 237 -7.50 -0.13 -18.88
CA SER A 237 -8.59 0.57 -18.21
C SER A 237 -8.90 -0.05 -16.83
N ALA A 238 -8.93 -1.38 -16.76
CA ALA A 238 -9.13 -2.09 -15.50
C ALA A 238 -7.98 -1.82 -14.51
N LEU A 239 -6.74 -2.02 -14.92
CA LEU A 239 -5.55 -1.88 -14.07
C LEU A 239 -5.37 -0.45 -13.58
N MET A 240 -5.46 0.56 -14.46
CA MET A 240 -5.14 1.96 -14.14
C MET A 240 -6.26 2.72 -13.41
N GLY A 241 -7.37 2.08 -13.08
CA GLY A 241 -8.41 2.76 -12.29
C GLY A 241 -9.64 1.91 -12.00
N GLY A 242 -10.16 1.15 -12.97
CA GLY A 242 -11.39 0.38 -12.80
C GLY A 242 -11.33 -0.59 -11.62
N ASN A 243 -10.22 -1.28 -11.44
CA ASN A 243 -10.03 -2.21 -10.33
C ASN A 243 -9.98 -1.51 -8.97
N ALA A 244 -9.32 -0.33 -8.90
CA ALA A 244 -9.29 0.46 -7.67
C ALA A 244 -10.70 0.93 -7.28
N GLN A 245 -11.51 1.37 -8.26
CA GLN A 245 -12.90 1.75 -8.03
C GLN A 245 -13.71 0.58 -7.45
N ARG A 246 -13.56 -0.61 -8.02
CA ARG A 246 -14.28 -1.80 -7.57
C ARG A 246 -13.82 -2.29 -6.20
N VAL A 247 -12.52 -2.36 -5.96
CA VAL A 247 -11.93 -2.89 -4.71
C VAL A 247 -12.23 -1.97 -3.53
N TYR A 248 -12.17 -0.65 -3.72
CA TYR A 248 -12.41 0.32 -2.66
C TYR A 248 -13.85 0.86 -2.63
N GLY A 249 -14.68 0.52 -3.61
CA GLY A 249 -16.04 1.07 -3.70
C GLY A 249 -16.08 2.59 -3.88
N PHE A 250 -15.02 3.19 -4.47
CA PHE A 250 -14.86 4.63 -4.59
C PHE A 250 -14.64 5.06 -6.05
N THR A 251 -15.47 5.98 -6.52
CA THR A 251 -15.30 6.60 -7.84
C THR A 251 -15.02 8.10 -7.65
N PRO A 252 -13.83 8.59 -8.05
CA PRO A 252 -13.50 10.01 -7.96
C PRO A 252 -14.49 10.86 -8.78
N ARG A 253 -14.94 11.97 -8.22
CA ARG A 253 -15.68 12.98 -8.98
C ARG A 253 -14.70 13.75 -9.88
N ARG A 254 -15.09 14.00 -11.11
CA ARG A 254 -14.32 14.79 -12.09
C ARG A 254 -14.42 16.29 -11.79
#